data_baa9dc1bafec3b1fa2ff362f3f049db9
#
_entry.id   baa9dc1bafec3b1fa2ff362f3f049db9
#
_cell.length_a   1.000
_cell.length_b   1.000
_cell.length_c   1.000
_cell.angle_alpha   90.00
_cell.angle_beta   90.00
_cell.angle_gamma   90.00
#
_symmetry.space_group_name_H-M   'P 1'
#
loop_
_entity.id
_entity.type
_entity.pdbx_description
1 polymer ?
#
loop_
_entity_poly.entity_id
_entity_poly.type
_entity_poly.pdbx_seq_one_letter_code
_entity_poly.pdbx_strand_id
1 'polypeptide(L)'
;MHWCRENHNIFENMVVVEAVKHRLNQGLEPDCWFYRNSSGSIEVDLLFEDGGKLHPREIKSSSTFSSDMREHSETFSRLASNVARSLVVCSGETHTDVAVNFADVSDWCR
;
A
#
# COMPACT_ATOMS: atom_id res chain seq x y z
N MET A 1 -14.89 1.59 -7.59
CA MET A 1 -13.49 1.80 -7.15
C MET A 1 -13.41 3.06 -6.30
N HIS A 2 -12.73 2.97 -5.19
CA HIS A 2 -12.51 4.09 -4.31
C HIS A 2 -11.01 4.26 -4.09
N TRP A 3 -10.52 5.45 -4.40
CA TRP A 3 -9.16 5.76 -4.06
C TRP A 3 -9.03 6.18 -2.60
N CYS A 4 -10.14 6.50 -1.97
CA CYS A 4 -10.19 6.91 -0.57
C CYS A 4 -11.18 6.01 0.16
N ARG A 5 -10.74 5.34 1.19
CA ARG A 5 -11.55 4.43 1.96
C ARG A 5 -12.21 5.15 3.12
N GLU A 6 -13.31 4.56 3.57
CA GLU A 6 -13.99 5.03 4.76
C GLU A 6 -13.56 4.21 5.96
N ASN A 7 -13.80 4.71 7.14
CA ASN A 7 -13.64 4.00 8.40
C ASN A 7 -12.25 3.46 8.67
N HIS A 8 -11.26 4.23 8.33
CA HIS A 8 -9.92 3.82 8.60
C HIS A 8 -9.31 4.69 9.65
N ASN A 9 -8.30 4.18 10.30
CA ASN A 9 -7.60 4.97 11.28
C ASN A 9 -6.91 6.14 10.60
N ILE A 10 -6.53 7.12 11.40
CA ILE A 10 -5.92 8.34 10.90
C ILE A 10 -4.64 8.04 10.13
N PHE A 11 -3.86 7.07 10.61
CA PHE A 11 -2.61 6.73 9.97
C PHE A 11 -2.83 6.23 8.53
N GLU A 12 -3.80 5.35 8.31
CA GLU A 12 -4.09 4.86 6.96
C GLU A 12 -4.51 6.00 6.05
N ASN A 13 -5.34 6.91 6.56
CA ASN A 13 -5.75 8.06 5.77
C ASN A 13 -4.58 8.95 5.40
N MET A 14 -3.64 9.15 6.32
CA MET A 14 -2.44 9.93 6.04
C MET A 14 -1.63 9.30 4.91
N VAL A 15 -1.46 7.99 4.95
CA VAL A 15 -0.69 7.28 3.93
C VAL A 15 -1.36 7.41 2.56
N VAL A 16 -2.67 7.23 2.49
CA VAL A 16 -3.41 7.36 1.23
C VAL A 16 -3.28 8.77 0.67
N VAL A 17 -3.42 9.78 1.52
CA VAL A 17 -3.29 11.18 1.09
C VAL A 17 -1.89 11.43 0.55
N GLU A 18 -0.85 10.93 1.22
CA GLU A 18 0.52 11.11 0.75
C GLU A 18 0.74 10.41 -0.59
N ALA A 19 0.14 9.24 -0.80
CA ALA A 19 0.23 8.55 -2.07
C ALA A 19 -0.39 9.39 -3.20
N VAL A 20 -1.57 9.93 -2.97
CA VAL A 20 -2.27 10.76 -3.96
C VAL A 20 -1.44 11.99 -4.30
N LYS A 21 -0.94 12.68 -3.27
CA LYS A 21 -0.12 13.88 -3.48
C LYS A 21 1.14 13.57 -4.27
N HIS A 22 1.82 12.50 -3.94
CA HIS A 22 3.05 12.12 -4.60
C HIS A 22 2.81 11.82 -6.08
N ARG A 23 1.74 11.09 -6.38
CA ARG A 23 1.40 10.79 -7.78
C ARG A 23 1.06 12.06 -8.55
N LEU A 24 0.27 12.93 -7.97
CA LEU A 24 -0.06 14.20 -8.62
C LEU A 24 1.18 15.06 -8.86
N ASN A 25 2.10 15.08 -7.90
CA ASN A 25 3.35 15.83 -8.06
C ASN A 25 4.22 15.31 -9.19
N GLN A 26 4.05 14.05 -9.56
CA GLN A 26 4.79 13.45 -10.67
C GLN A 26 4.01 13.50 -11.98
N GLY A 27 2.87 14.14 -12.00
CA GLY A 27 2.05 14.22 -13.20
C GLY A 27 1.30 12.94 -13.50
N LEU A 28 1.17 12.05 -12.52
CA LEU A 28 0.45 10.79 -12.68
C LEU A 28 -1.00 10.94 -12.23
N GLU A 29 -1.84 9.99 -12.68
CA GLU A 29 -3.22 9.95 -12.21
C GLU A 29 -3.22 9.59 -10.72
N PRO A 30 -4.12 10.21 -9.94
CA PRO A 30 -4.15 9.96 -8.50
C PRO A 30 -4.90 8.70 -8.12
N ASP A 31 -5.07 7.77 -9.04
CA ASP A 31 -5.89 6.58 -8.81
C ASP A 31 -5.21 5.60 -7.88
N CYS A 32 -5.81 5.46 -6.71
CA CYS A 32 -5.40 4.50 -5.71
C CYS A 32 -6.62 3.70 -5.30
N TRP A 33 -6.44 2.40 -5.10
CA TRP A 33 -7.53 1.49 -4.76
C TRP A 33 -7.22 0.75 -3.48
N PHE A 34 -8.24 0.16 -2.88
CA PHE A 34 -8.01 -0.95 -1.97
C PHE A 34 -8.63 -2.20 -2.60
N TYR A 35 -8.18 -3.36 -2.16
CA TYR A 35 -8.70 -4.62 -2.65
C TYR A 35 -9.25 -5.44 -1.48
N ARG A 36 -10.40 -6.04 -1.72
CA ARG A 36 -11.00 -6.96 -0.76
C ARG A 36 -11.81 -7.97 -1.54
N ASN A 37 -11.52 -9.25 -1.33
CA ASN A 37 -12.30 -10.28 -2.01
C ASN A 37 -13.66 -10.46 -1.30
N SER A 38 -14.56 -11.26 -1.92
CA SER A 38 -15.94 -11.36 -1.44
C SER A 38 -16.03 -11.95 -0.03
N SER A 39 -15.12 -12.83 0.35
CA SER A 39 -15.09 -13.42 1.68
C SER A 39 -14.39 -12.56 2.72
N GLY A 40 -13.66 -11.55 2.28
CA GLY A 40 -12.84 -10.73 3.18
C GLY A 40 -11.58 -11.39 3.66
N SER A 41 -11.22 -12.55 3.10
CA SER A 41 -10.03 -13.28 3.52
C SER A 41 -8.75 -12.69 2.94
N ILE A 42 -8.85 -11.87 1.91
CA ILE A 42 -7.72 -11.17 1.30
C ILE A 42 -8.06 -9.70 1.23
N GLU A 43 -7.21 -8.88 1.84
CA GLU A 43 -7.36 -7.44 1.81
C GLU A 43 -6.00 -6.80 1.54
N VAL A 44 -6.00 -5.80 0.66
CA VAL A 44 -4.81 -4.98 0.40
C VAL A 44 -5.20 -3.55 0.65
N ASP A 45 -4.47 -2.89 1.55
CA ASP A 45 -4.84 -1.56 2.04
C ASP A 45 -4.69 -0.47 1.00
N LEU A 46 -3.73 -0.60 0.11
CA LEU A 46 -3.48 0.40 -0.93
C LEU A 46 -2.91 -0.27 -2.16
N LEU A 47 -3.52 0.01 -3.31
CA LEU A 47 -3.04 -0.43 -4.61
C LEU A 47 -2.91 0.78 -5.51
N PHE A 48 -1.86 0.83 -6.29
CA PHE A 48 -1.76 1.80 -7.38
C PHE A 48 -1.06 1.13 -8.56
N GLU A 49 -1.25 1.69 -9.74
CA GLU A 49 -0.63 1.17 -10.95
C GLU A 49 0.53 2.05 -11.36
N ASP A 50 1.64 1.43 -11.73
CA ASP A 50 2.79 2.13 -12.26
C ASP A 50 3.59 1.16 -13.13
N GLY A 51 3.93 1.60 -14.32
CA GLY A 51 4.69 0.77 -15.25
C GLY A 51 3.94 -0.48 -15.70
N GLY A 52 2.61 -0.44 -15.72
CA GLY A 52 1.80 -1.58 -16.12
C GLY A 52 1.65 -2.64 -15.04
N LYS A 53 2.12 -2.36 -13.84
CA LYS A 53 2.04 -3.30 -12.72
C LYS A 53 1.22 -2.70 -11.59
N LEU A 54 0.57 -3.58 -10.84
CA LEU A 54 -0.11 -3.21 -9.61
C LEU A 54 0.87 -3.31 -8.45
N HIS A 55 0.87 -2.31 -7.61
CA HIS A 55 1.78 -2.21 -6.48
C HIS A 55 0.98 -2.28 -5.18
N PRO A 56 0.99 -3.43 -4.50
CA PRO A 56 0.26 -3.57 -3.24
C PRO A 56 1.06 -3.03 -2.06
N ARG A 57 0.37 -2.35 -1.17
CA ARG A 57 0.97 -1.80 0.05
C ARG A 57 0.09 -2.12 1.24
N GLU A 58 0.70 -2.69 2.28
CA GLU A 58 0.02 -2.88 3.56
C GLU A 58 0.36 -1.70 4.45
N ILE A 59 -0.64 -1.16 5.11
CA ILE A 59 -0.48 0.02 5.96
C ILE A 59 -0.65 -0.40 7.41
N LYS A 60 0.41 -0.24 8.20
CA LYS A 60 0.40 -0.63 9.61
C LYS A 60 0.92 0.53 10.45
N SER A 61 0.15 0.91 11.45
CA SER A 61 0.57 1.98 12.35
C SER A 61 1.58 1.51 13.39
N SER A 62 1.97 0.25 13.34
CA SER A 62 2.94 -0.33 14.26
C SER A 62 4.33 0.25 14.03
N SER A 63 5.11 0.36 15.11
CA SER A 63 6.48 0.80 15.04
C SER A 63 7.44 -0.36 14.76
N THR A 64 6.97 -1.59 14.79
CA THR A 64 7.80 -2.76 14.51
C THR A 64 7.19 -3.57 13.39
N PHE A 65 8.06 -4.15 12.55
CA PHE A 65 7.65 -4.99 11.46
C PHE A 65 7.51 -6.44 11.91
N SER A 66 6.49 -7.12 11.37
CA SER A 66 6.28 -8.55 11.58
C SER A 66 5.98 -9.16 10.21
N SER A 67 6.51 -10.35 9.94
CA SER A 67 6.39 -10.96 8.62
C SER A 67 4.96 -11.24 8.21
N ASP A 68 4.05 -11.46 9.15
CA ASP A 68 2.65 -11.72 8.84
C ASP A 68 1.91 -10.47 8.33
N MET A 69 2.51 -9.29 8.47
CA MET A 69 1.93 -8.05 7.94
C MET A 69 1.82 -8.05 6.42
N ARG A 70 2.58 -8.89 5.73
CA ARG A 70 2.56 -8.97 4.27
C ARG A 70 1.71 -10.12 3.74
N GLU A 71 1.10 -10.90 4.61
CA GLU A 71 0.43 -12.13 4.23
C GLU A 71 -0.66 -11.93 3.16
N HIS A 72 -1.53 -10.94 3.37
CA HIS A 72 -2.61 -10.67 2.44
C HIS A 72 -2.09 -10.18 1.09
N SER A 73 -1.10 -9.29 1.11
CA SER A 73 -0.52 -8.77 -0.12
C SER A 73 0.21 -9.84 -0.90
N GLU A 74 0.90 -10.74 -0.21
CA GLU A 74 1.59 -11.85 -0.86
C GLU A 74 0.58 -12.82 -1.48
N THR A 75 -0.53 -13.07 -0.80
CA THR A 75 -1.59 -13.89 -1.36
C THR A 75 -2.20 -13.22 -2.58
N PHE A 76 -2.43 -11.91 -2.51
CA PHE A 76 -2.93 -11.15 -3.65
C PHE A 76 -1.99 -11.26 -4.85
N SER A 77 -0.69 -11.18 -4.62
CA SER A 77 0.29 -11.22 -5.71
C SER A 77 0.31 -12.55 -6.45
N ARG A 78 -0.20 -13.60 -5.85
CA ARG A 78 -0.30 -14.91 -6.52
C ARG A 78 -1.51 -15.00 -7.44
N LEU A 79 -2.45 -14.07 -7.34
CA LEU A 79 -3.68 -14.10 -8.13
C LEU A 79 -3.51 -13.47 -9.50
N ALA A 80 -2.46 -12.71 -9.71
CA ALA A 80 -2.23 -12.00 -10.96
C ALA A 80 -0.75 -11.95 -11.27
N SER A 81 -0.42 -11.94 -12.57
CA SER A 81 0.96 -11.96 -13.01
C SER A 81 1.60 -10.57 -13.05
N ASN A 82 0.78 -9.52 -13.02
CA ASN A 82 1.26 -8.14 -13.16
C ASN A 82 1.29 -7.41 -11.83
N VAL A 83 1.61 -8.12 -10.76
CA VAL A 83 1.68 -7.54 -9.42
C VAL A 83 3.14 -7.43 -8.99
N ALA A 84 3.54 -6.24 -8.58
CA ALA A 84 4.89 -6.01 -8.08
C ALA A 84 4.99 -6.48 -6.63
N ARG A 85 6.21 -6.43 -6.10
CA ARG A 85 6.46 -6.83 -4.72
C ARG A 85 5.62 -6.00 -3.75
N SER A 86 5.07 -6.66 -2.75
CA SER A 86 4.34 -5.95 -1.70
C SER A 86 5.32 -5.32 -0.72
N LEU A 87 4.92 -4.18 -0.17
CA LEU A 87 5.68 -3.49 0.88
C LEU A 87 4.74 -3.16 2.03
N VAL A 88 5.32 -3.06 3.22
CA VAL A 88 4.61 -2.58 4.40
C VAL A 88 5.00 -1.13 4.62
N VAL A 89 4.01 -0.25 4.73
CA VAL A 89 4.23 1.16 5.06
C VAL A 89 3.86 1.32 6.53
N CYS A 90 4.81 1.69 7.34
CA CYS A 90 4.62 1.71 8.79
C CYS A 90 5.08 3.04 9.39
N SER A 91 4.82 3.21 10.69
CA SER A 91 5.20 4.43 11.40
C SER A 91 6.55 4.33 12.10
N GLY A 92 7.16 3.15 12.09
CA GLY A 92 8.43 2.92 12.79
C GLY A 92 9.63 3.36 11.97
N GLU A 93 10.79 3.33 12.61
CA GLU A 93 12.03 3.68 11.95
C GLU A 93 12.67 2.53 11.20
N THR A 94 12.12 1.33 11.35
CA THR A 94 12.63 0.16 10.65
C THR A 94 12.52 0.36 9.15
N HIS A 95 13.63 0.18 8.47
CA HIS A 95 13.68 0.33 7.03
C HIS A 95 14.37 -0.90 6.46
N THR A 96 13.59 -1.78 5.88
CA THR A 96 14.09 -2.99 5.26
C THR A 96 13.67 -3.00 3.79
N ASP A 97 14.00 -4.07 3.07
CA ASP A 97 13.56 -4.20 1.68
C ASP A 97 12.05 -4.46 1.56
N VAL A 98 11.36 -4.73 2.66
CA VAL A 98 9.93 -5.02 2.64
C VAL A 98 9.10 -4.12 3.57
N ALA A 99 9.74 -3.29 4.37
CA ALA A 99 9.04 -2.38 5.29
C ALA A 99 9.69 -1.00 5.25
N VAL A 100 8.88 0.03 5.08
CA VAL A 100 9.36 1.39 4.86
C VAL A 100 8.55 2.34 5.73
N ASN A 101 9.21 3.37 6.25
CA ASN A 101 8.52 4.41 7.00
C ASN A 101 7.61 5.21 6.07
N PHE A 102 6.44 5.61 6.56
CA PHE A 102 5.45 6.30 5.75
C PHE A 102 5.94 7.64 5.22
N ALA A 103 6.88 8.28 5.90
CA ALA A 103 7.40 9.57 5.47
C ALA A 103 8.29 9.46 4.24
N ASP A 104 8.79 8.27 3.93
CA ASP A 104 9.66 8.04 2.77
C ASP A 104 8.82 7.68 1.55
N VAL A 105 7.94 8.60 1.15
CA VAL A 105 6.94 8.37 0.12
C VAL A 105 7.57 7.91 -1.19
N SER A 106 8.70 8.48 -1.58
CA SER A 106 9.36 8.11 -2.83
C SER A 106 9.86 6.67 -2.84
N ASP A 107 9.99 6.05 -1.67
CA ASP A 107 10.43 4.66 -1.58
C ASP A 107 9.29 3.66 -1.70
N TRP A 108 8.06 4.06 -1.36
CA TRP A 108 6.94 3.13 -1.40
C TRP A 108 5.85 3.50 -2.41
N CYS A 109 5.92 4.68 -2.99
CA CYS A 109 4.90 5.15 -3.94
C CYS A 109 5.56 5.67 -5.20
N ARG A 110 5.92 4.80 -6.12
CA ARG A 110 6.49 5.20 -7.39
C ARG A 110 6.29 4.14 -8.46
#